data_16671cf9365e478f6de9929f34a4e358
#
_entry.id   16671cf9365e478f6de9929f34a4e358
#
_cell.length_a   1.000
_cell.length_b   1.000
_cell.length_c   1.000
_cell.angle_alpha   90.00
_cell.angle_beta   90.00
_cell.angle_gamma   90.00
#
_symmetry.space_group_name_H-M   'P 1'
#
loop_
_entity.id
_entity.type
_entity.pdbx_description
1 polymer ?
#
loop_
_entity_poly.entity_id
_entity_poly.type
_entity_poly.pdbx_seq_one_letter_code
_entity_poly.pdbx_strand_id
1 'polypeptide(L)'
;LPTGERVHRHPDTVIVVTTNSDYAGCREVNQSVISRMDLIYDINTPDLSTMVKRVMNVTGCTDEQETAKMAGVVRDIAERCRQTMISDGSCGMRELKAWVLSTMITKDPYESALSTIIASASADPDNRADLISTCLEKQYVR
;
A
#
# COMPACT_ATOMS: atom_id res chain seq x y z
N LEU A 1 -1.31 34.57 2.33
CA LEU A 1 -0.53 34.25 1.12
C LEU A 1 0.81 35.00 1.15
N PRO A 2 1.87 34.52 0.47
CA PRO A 2 3.17 35.21 0.38
C PRO A 2 3.05 36.63 -0.21
N THR A 3 1.99 36.88 -0.96
CA THR A 3 1.65 38.17 -1.58
C THR A 3 1.03 39.17 -0.60
N GLY A 4 0.78 38.81 0.67
CA GLY A 4 0.02 39.64 1.63
C GLY A 4 -1.49 39.66 1.42
N GLU A 5 -1.98 38.98 0.39
CA GLU A 5 -3.40 38.87 0.08
C GLU A 5 -4.13 38.03 1.17
N ARG A 6 -5.26 38.51 1.64
CA ARG A 6 -6.12 37.79 2.61
C ARG A 6 -7.23 37.09 1.86
N VAL A 7 -7.27 35.77 1.97
CA VAL A 7 -8.39 34.96 1.46
C VAL A 7 -9.31 34.61 2.63
N HIS A 8 -10.57 34.96 2.52
CA HIS A 8 -11.58 34.60 3.52
C HIS A 8 -12.17 33.24 3.20
N ARG A 9 -12.24 32.37 4.22
CA ARG A 9 -12.86 31.05 4.12
C ARG A 9 -14.39 31.21 4.00
N HIS A 10 -14.99 30.50 3.06
CA HIS A 10 -16.44 30.40 2.99
C HIS A 10 -16.96 29.67 4.24
N PRO A 11 -18.12 30.03 4.82
CA PRO A 11 -18.68 29.36 6.01
C PRO A 11 -18.82 27.85 5.87
N ASP A 12 -19.20 27.37 4.67
CA ASP A 12 -19.41 25.95 4.38
C ASP A 12 -18.13 25.19 3.96
N THR A 13 -16.95 25.81 4.11
CA THR A 13 -15.68 25.13 3.76
C THR A 13 -15.36 24.03 4.75
N VAL A 14 -15.18 22.81 4.23
CA VAL A 14 -14.63 21.66 4.97
C VAL A 14 -13.17 21.48 4.58
N ILE A 15 -12.29 21.34 5.56
CA ILE A 15 -10.87 21.07 5.36
C ILE A 15 -10.61 19.63 5.75
N VAL A 16 -10.11 18.83 4.80
CA VAL A 16 -9.71 17.44 5.04
C VAL A 16 -8.19 17.34 4.87
N VAL A 17 -7.52 16.76 5.87
CA VAL A 17 -6.09 16.48 5.84
C VAL A 17 -5.90 14.96 5.90
N THR A 18 -5.07 14.43 5.01
CA THR A 18 -4.70 13.01 5.02
C THR A 18 -3.19 12.89 5.19
N THR A 19 -2.76 11.91 5.96
CA THR A 19 -1.34 11.61 6.18
C THR A 19 -1.13 10.10 6.28
N ASN A 20 0.08 9.63 5.97
CA ASN A 20 0.51 8.26 6.26
C ASN A 20 1.40 8.29 7.50
N SER A 21 0.92 7.75 8.61
CA SER A 21 1.69 7.66 9.86
C SER A 21 2.90 6.73 9.75
N ASP A 22 2.80 5.69 8.92
CA ASP A 22 3.77 4.58 8.86
C ASP A 22 4.82 4.74 7.74
N TYR A 23 4.84 5.87 7.03
CA TYR A 23 5.79 6.10 5.95
C TYR A 23 7.05 6.81 6.46
N ALA A 24 8.21 6.20 6.30
CA ALA A 24 9.50 6.69 6.82
C ALA A 24 9.89 8.12 6.40
N GLY A 25 9.27 8.66 5.36
CA GLY A 25 9.44 10.05 4.91
C GLY A 25 8.39 11.04 5.42
N CYS A 26 7.35 10.58 6.11
CA CYS A 26 6.32 11.46 6.65
C CYS A 26 6.76 12.02 8.01
N ARG A 27 6.75 13.34 8.14
CA ARG A 27 6.85 13.99 9.46
C ARG A 27 5.54 13.79 10.21
N GLU A 28 5.63 13.55 11.51
CA GLU A 28 4.46 13.56 12.38
C GLU A 28 3.67 14.87 12.18
N VAL A 29 2.35 14.73 12.11
CA VAL A 29 1.48 15.91 12.03
C VAL A 29 1.66 16.72 13.30
N ASN A 30 1.96 18.01 13.14
CA ASN A 30 2.18 18.90 14.27
C ASN A 30 0.97 18.89 15.22
N GLN A 31 1.22 18.74 16.51
CA GLN A 31 0.19 18.73 17.56
C GLN A 31 -0.74 19.93 17.48
N SER A 32 -0.23 21.09 17.04
CA SER A 32 -1.06 22.28 16.84
C SER A 32 -2.07 22.14 15.70
N VAL A 33 -1.81 21.28 14.72
CA VAL A 33 -2.76 20.94 13.65
C VAL A 33 -3.79 19.95 14.18
N ILE A 34 -3.32 18.89 14.86
CA ILE A 34 -4.18 17.85 15.45
C ILE A 34 -5.20 18.48 16.41
N SER A 35 -4.77 19.39 17.28
CA SER A 35 -5.62 20.05 18.26
C SER A 35 -6.72 20.94 17.66
N ARG A 36 -6.65 21.23 16.37
CA ARG A 36 -7.63 22.03 15.63
C ARG A 36 -8.57 21.18 14.75
N MET A 37 -8.41 19.86 14.76
CA MET A 37 -9.28 18.96 14.02
C MET A 37 -10.50 18.58 14.85
N ASP A 38 -11.69 18.73 14.28
CA ASP A 38 -12.95 18.35 14.91
C ASP A 38 -13.14 16.83 14.89
N LEU A 39 -12.58 16.16 13.86
CA LEU A 39 -12.68 14.70 13.67
C LEU A 39 -11.34 14.13 13.23
N ILE A 40 -10.93 13.03 13.85
CA ILE A 40 -9.73 12.28 13.49
C ILE A 40 -10.15 10.83 13.28
N TYR A 41 -9.76 10.27 12.12
CA TYR A 41 -10.02 8.88 11.77
C TYR A 41 -8.73 8.16 11.42
N ASP A 42 -8.47 7.04 12.07
CA ASP A 42 -7.44 6.10 11.67
C ASP A 42 -8.01 5.14 10.63
N ILE A 43 -7.43 5.16 9.44
CA ILE A 43 -7.83 4.27 8.35
C ILE A 43 -6.91 3.07 8.37
N ASN A 44 -7.40 1.98 8.95
CA ASN A 44 -6.67 0.72 9.01
C ASN A 44 -6.54 0.07 7.62
N THR A 45 -5.52 -0.79 7.49
CA THR A 45 -5.39 -1.67 6.32
C THR A 45 -6.68 -2.48 6.16
N PRO A 46 -7.29 -2.51 4.97
CA PRO A 46 -8.51 -3.26 4.75
C PRO A 46 -8.30 -4.76 4.97
N ASP A 47 -9.36 -5.46 5.36
CA ASP A 47 -9.34 -6.92 5.42
C ASP A 47 -9.14 -7.55 4.03
N LEU A 48 -8.76 -8.84 4.02
CA LEU A 48 -8.43 -9.55 2.79
C LEU A 48 -9.59 -9.53 1.78
N SER A 49 -10.82 -9.73 2.24
CA SER A 49 -12.00 -9.77 1.36
C SER A 49 -12.25 -8.42 0.69
N THR A 50 -12.05 -7.35 1.43
CA THR A 50 -12.14 -5.98 0.92
C THR A 50 -11.03 -5.68 -0.09
N MET A 51 -9.79 -6.14 0.17
CA MET A 51 -8.67 -6.00 -0.76
C MET A 51 -8.97 -6.68 -2.09
N VAL A 52 -9.42 -7.94 -2.04
CA VAL A 52 -9.79 -8.72 -3.23
C VAL A 52 -10.87 -8.03 -4.05
N LYS A 53 -11.99 -7.67 -3.43
CA LYS A 53 -13.11 -6.99 -4.11
C LYS A 53 -12.68 -5.68 -4.76
N ARG A 54 -11.90 -4.87 -4.06
CA ARG A 54 -11.42 -3.58 -4.60
C ARG A 54 -10.50 -3.78 -5.80
N VAL A 55 -9.56 -4.71 -5.72
CA VAL A 55 -8.62 -4.97 -6.82
C VAL A 55 -9.35 -5.53 -8.02
N MET A 56 -10.23 -6.52 -7.85
CA MET A 56 -11.05 -7.07 -8.93
C MET A 56 -11.88 -6.00 -9.63
N ASN A 57 -12.55 -5.13 -8.87
CA ASN A 57 -13.34 -4.04 -9.42
C ASN A 57 -12.52 -3.05 -10.25
N VAL A 58 -11.28 -2.74 -9.82
CA VAL A 58 -10.44 -1.75 -10.50
C VAL A 58 -9.68 -2.34 -11.68
N THR A 59 -9.32 -3.62 -11.62
CA THR A 59 -8.53 -4.29 -12.66
C THR A 59 -9.37 -5.01 -13.71
N GLY A 60 -10.62 -5.33 -13.38
CA GLY A 60 -11.47 -6.20 -14.18
C GLY A 60 -11.07 -7.68 -14.12
N CYS A 61 -10.16 -8.06 -13.20
CA CYS A 61 -9.81 -9.47 -12.99
C CYS A 61 -11.03 -10.23 -12.47
N THR A 62 -11.29 -11.42 -13.03
CA THR A 62 -12.41 -12.27 -12.64
C THR A 62 -11.99 -13.50 -11.83
N ASP A 63 -10.69 -13.74 -11.70
CA ASP A 63 -10.15 -14.85 -10.90
C ASP A 63 -10.02 -14.43 -9.43
N GLU A 64 -11.08 -14.68 -8.67
CA GLU A 64 -11.14 -14.37 -7.24
C GLU A 64 -10.15 -15.20 -6.43
N GLN A 65 -9.97 -16.48 -6.77
CA GLN A 65 -9.10 -17.38 -6.03
C GLN A 65 -7.65 -16.95 -6.16
N GLU A 66 -7.21 -16.63 -7.37
CA GLU A 66 -5.85 -16.16 -7.62
C GLU A 66 -5.62 -14.77 -7.00
N THR A 67 -6.59 -13.87 -7.14
CA THR A 67 -6.52 -12.53 -6.51
C THR A 67 -6.44 -12.62 -4.99
N ALA A 68 -7.13 -13.59 -4.37
CA ALA A 68 -7.07 -13.81 -2.92
C ALA A 68 -5.69 -14.31 -2.47
N LYS A 69 -5.05 -15.22 -3.22
CA LYS A 69 -3.67 -15.63 -2.95
C LYS A 69 -2.71 -14.45 -3.05
N MET A 70 -2.81 -13.65 -4.12
CA MET A 70 -1.99 -12.45 -4.30
C MET A 70 -2.16 -11.46 -3.14
N ALA A 71 -3.39 -11.20 -2.72
CA ALA A 71 -3.68 -10.31 -1.60
C ALA A 71 -3.11 -10.86 -0.28
N GLY A 72 -3.12 -12.18 -0.09
CA GLY A 72 -2.46 -12.86 1.04
C GLY A 72 -0.96 -12.58 1.07
N VAL A 73 -0.26 -12.81 -0.04
CA VAL A 73 1.18 -12.54 -0.17
C VAL A 73 1.52 -11.07 0.12
N VAL A 74 0.74 -10.13 -0.40
CA VAL A 74 0.95 -8.68 -0.13
C VAL A 74 0.83 -8.38 1.36
N ARG A 75 -0.12 -8.99 2.06
CA ARG A 75 -0.25 -8.85 3.52
C ARG A 75 0.93 -9.47 4.26
N ASP A 76 1.38 -10.64 3.84
CA ASP A 76 2.53 -11.32 4.45
C ASP A 76 3.80 -10.49 4.29
N ILE A 77 4.02 -9.89 3.11
CA ILE A 77 5.13 -8.97 2.85
C ILE A 77 5.04 -7.74 3.75
N ALA A 78 3.88 -7.09 3.82
CA ALA A 78 3.69 -5.91 4.66
C ALA A 78 3.93 -6.22 6.14
N GLU A 79 3.46 -7.38 6.62
CA GLU A 79 3.73 -7.85 7.98
C GLU A 79 5.22 -8.15 8.20
N ARG A 80 5.87 -8.83 7.25
CA ARG A 80 7.31 -9.13 7.32
C ARG A 80 8.14 -7.86 7.37
N CYS A 81 7.87 -6.88 6.49
CA CYS A 81 8.55 -5.60 6.49
C CYS A 81 8.44 -4.88 7.85
N ARG A 82 7.26 -4.91 8.47
CA ARG A 82 7.05 -4.34 9.80
C ARG A 82 7.85 -5.06 10.87
N GLN A 83 7.85 -6.40 10.87
CA GLN A 83 8.61 -7.22 11.84
C GLN A 83 10.12 -7.05 11.72
N THR A 84 10.62 -6.88 10.51
CA THR A 84 12.06 -6.75 10.21
C THR A 84 12.52 -5.29 10.07
N MET A 85 11.62 -4.32 10.32
CA MET A 85 11.88 -2.89 10.19
C MET A 85 12.35 -2.45 8.80
N ILE A 86 11.95 -3.17 7.74
CA ILE A 86 12.16 -2.74 6.36
C ILE A 86 11.23 -1.56 6.09
N SER A 87 11.80 -0.39 5.87
CA SER A 87 11.06 0.88 5.72
C SER A 87 11.43 1.68 4.47
N ASP A 88 12.26 1.11 3.60
CA ASP A 88 12.77 1.73 2.38
C ASP A 88 11.83 1.58 1.16
N GLY A 89 10.69 0.92 1.35
CA GLY A 89 9.69 0.72 0.32
C GLY A 89 8.26 0.64 0.86
N SER A 90 7.36 0.17 0.03
CA SER A 90 5.95 -0.04 0.39
C SER A 90 5.38 -1.30 -0.28
N CYS A 91 4.46 -1.97 0.42
CA CYS A 91 3.69 -3.07 -0.13
C CYS A 91 2.25 -3.00 0.39
N GLY A 92 1.30 -2.69 -0.50
CA GLY A 92 -0.10 -2.51 -0.14
C GLY A 92 -1.04 -2.62 -1.33
N MET A 93 -2.17 -1.94 -1.26
CA MET A 93 -3.23 -1.99 -2.29
C MET A 93 -2.76 -1.53 -3.68
N ARG A 94 -1.84 -0.57 -3.75
CA ARG A 94 -1.31 -0.06 -5.02
C ARG A 94 -0.46 -1.13 -5.71
N GLU A 95 0.41 -1.76 -4.95
CA GLU A 95 1.32 -2.80 -5.42
C GLU A 95 0.55 -4.08 -5.77
N LEU A 96 -0.47 -4.46 -4.99
CA LEU A 96 -1.38 -5.55 -5.33
C LEU A 96 -2.07 -5.31 -6.67
N LYS A 97 -2.62 -4.12 -6.90
CA LYS A 97 -3.22 -3.76 -8.19
C LYS A 97 -2.22 -3.89 -9.34
N ALA A 98 -1.01 -3.37 -9.17
CA ALA A 98 0.04 -3.44 -10.18
C ALA A 98 0.40 -4.90 -10.49
N TRP A 99 0.52 -5.75 -9.48
CA TRP A 99 0.80 -7.17 -9.63
C TRP A 99 -0.31 -7.90 -10.40
N VAL A 100 -1.57 -7.71 -10.03
CA VAL A 100 -2.70 -8.32 -10.74
C VAL A 100 -2.71 -7.89 -12.22
N LEU A 101 -2.56 -6.60 -12.51
CA LEU A 101 -2.52 -6.11 -13.90
C LEU A 101 -1.33 -6.69 -14.68
N SER A 102 -0.15 -6.74 -14.08
CA SER A 102 1.04 -7.35 -14.70
C SER A 102 0.81 -8.82 -15.01
N THR A 103 0.25 -9.58 -14.06
CA THR A 103 -0.05 -11.00 -14.25
C THR A 103 -1.11 -11.24 -15.34
N MET A 104 -2.10 -10.36 -15.46
CA MET A 104 -3.09 -10.45 -16.55
C MET A 104 -2.44 -10.34 -17.94
N ILE A 105 -1.33 -9.61 -18.04
CA ILE A 105 -0.56 -9.43 -19.29
C ILE A 105 0.42 -10.57 -19.50
N THR A 106 1.28 -10.84 -18.52
CA THR A 106 2.41 -11.79 -18.61
C THR A 106 1.98 -13.24 -18.53
N LYS A 107 0.86 -13.51 -17.85
CA LYS A 107 0.38 -14.85 -17.47
C LYS A 107 1.32 -15.58 -16.52
N ASP A 108 2.28 -14.86 -15.93
CA ASP A 108 3.25 -15.37 -14.96
C ASP A 108 3.16 -14.57 -13.68
N PRO A 109 2.47 -15.08 -12.63
CA PRO A 109 2.32 -14.37 -11.37
C PRO A 109 3.66 -14.24 -10.62
N TYR A 110 4.58 -15.20 -10.73
CA TYR A 110 5.87 -15.14 -10.04
C TYR A 110 6.76 -14.03 -10.61
N GLU A 111 7.02 -14.04 -11.91
CA GLU A 111 7.84 -13.00 -12.56
C GLU A 111 7.20 -11.61 -12.43
N SER A 112 5.87 -11.53 -12.48
CA SER A 112 5.15 -10.28 -12.22
C SER A 112 5.32 -9.79 -10.79
N ALA A 113 5.39 -10.68 -9.78
CA ALA A 113 5.63 -10.30 -8.40
C ALA A 113 7.01 -9.67 -8.21
N LEU A 114 8.06 -10.23 -8.85
CA LEU A 114 9.43 -9.72 -8.73
C LEU A 114 9.53 -8.25 -9.19
N SER A 115 8.86 -7.92 -10.29
CA SER A 115 8.90 -6.58 -10.89
C SER A 115 7.91 -5.57 -10.26
N THR A 116 6.96 -6.04 -9.47
CA THR A 116 5.93 -5.19 -8.85
C THR A 116 6.07 -5.15 -7.33
N ILE A 117 5.55 -6.14 -6.61
CA ILE A 117 5.46 -6.11 -5.14
C ILE A 117 6.83 -6.22 -4.47
N ILE A 118 7.72 -7.08 -4.98
CA ILE A 118 9.07 -7.26 -4.40
C ILE A 118 9.94 -6.03 -4.66
N ALA A 119 9.95 -5.53 -5.91
CA ALA A 119 10.72 -4.34 -6.26
C ALA A 119 10.27 -3.10 -5.49
N SER A 120 8.98 -2.99 -5.16
CA SER A 120 8.41 -1.86 -4.40
C SER A 120 8.59 -2.00 -2.90
N ALA A 121 8.69 -3.23 -2.36
CA ALA A 121 8.77 -3.47 -0.92
C ALA A 121 10.13 -3.06 -0.33
N SER A 122 11.22 -3.19 -1.07
CA SER A 122 12.54 -2.75 -0.64
C SER A 122 13.45 -2.45 -1.85
N ALA A 123 14.38 -1.51 -1.69
CA ALA A 123 15.47 -1.28 -2.63
C ALA A 123 16.66 -2.23 -2.41
N ASP A 124 16.80 -2.74 -1.18
CA ASP A 124 17.90 -3.60 -0.76
C ASP A 124 17.76 -5.03 -1.31
N PRO A 125 18.79 -5.60 -1.97
CA PRO A 125 18.74 -6.95 -2.55
C PRO A 125 18.55 -8.06 -1.51
N ASP A 126 19.16 -7.95 -0.32
CA ASP A 126 19.06 -8.96 0.74
C ASP A 126 17.66 -9.01 1.33
N ASN A 127 17.06 -7.84 1.54
CA ASN A 127 15.67 -7.73 1.94
C ASN A 127 14.73 -8.35 0.90
N ARG A 128 14.95 -8.09 -0.39
CA ARG A 128 14.18 -8.72 -1.47
C ARG A 128 14.29 -10.23 -1.46
N ALA A 129 15.50 -10.77 -1.28
CA ALA A 129 15.72 -12.21 -1.21
C ALA A 129 14.99 -12.85 -0.02
N ASP A 130 14.99 -12.19 1.15
CA ASP A 130 14.22 -12.62 2.31
C ASP A 130 12.71 -12.63 2.01
N LEU A 131 12.17 -11.55 1.44
CA LEU A 131 10.74 -11.44 1.11
C LEU A 131 10.30 -12.48 0.07
N ILE A 132 11.15 -12.78 -0.93
CA ILE A 132 10.87 -13.84 -1.92
C ILE A 132 10.75 -15.19 -1.21
N SER A 133 11.79 -15.59 -0.47
CA SER A 133 11.84 -16.92 0.16
C SER A 133 10.79 -17.10 1.28
N THR A 134 10.50 -16.04 2.04
CA THR A 134 9.63 -16.14 3.21
C THR A 134 8.14 -15.86 2.91
N CYS A 135 7.84 -15.10 1.85
CA CYS A 135 6.46 -14.70 1.55
C CYS A 135 6.00 -15.22 0.17
N LEU A 136 6.75 -14.93 -0.91
CA LEU A 136 6.32 -15.25 -2.26
C LEU A 136 6.36 -16.75 -2.54
N GLU A 137 7.47 -17.43 -2.25
CA GLU A 137 7.66 -18.85 -2.58
C GLU A 137 6.82 -19.82 -1.75
N LYS A 138 6.16 -19.35 -0.71
CA LYS A 138 5.14 -20.15 0.00
C LYS A 138 3.89 -20.43 -0.84
N GLN A 139 3.57 -19.53 -1.77
CA GLN A 139 2.37 -19.61 -2.59
C GLN A 139 2.68 -19.84 -4.09
N TYR A 140 3.85 -19.41 -4.54
CA TYR A 140 4.29 -19.48 -5.92
C TYR A 140 5.67 -20.12 -6.00
N VAL A 141 5.68 -21.42 -6.24
CA VAL A 141 6.94 -22.17 -6.44
C VAL A 141 7.37 -22.02 -7.90
N ARG A 142 8.65 -21.72 -8.12
CA ARG A 142 9.24 -21.63 -9.46
C ARG A 142 9.51 -23.01 -10.04
#